data_26b669cbdff7b9d7b2a29cc4616adc1b
#
_entry.id   26b669cbdff7b9d7b2a29cc4616adc1b
#
_cell.length_a   1.000
_cell.length_b   1.000
_cell.length_c   1.000
_cell.angle_alpha   90.00
_cell.angle_beta   90.00
_cell.angle_gamma   90.00
#
_symmetry.space_group_name_H-M   'P 1'
#
loop_
_entity.id
_entity.type
_entity.pdbx_description
1 polymer ?
#
loop_
_entity_poly.entity_id
_entity_poly.type
_entity_poly.pdbx_seq_one_letter_code
_entity_poly.pdbx_strand_id
1 'polypeptide(L)'
;MNKIVLIIMLFISNHLISQITIKEFVQKTEYKDWETEPSYSNTEEDWYFKKDNKRVRISKFSDTFQIEETNTLTPWECFWSYSRKTEILVLKGQNFYNIPIGKWVYYDEMGRIKKEIDYDKSYKFSIKELIEKIKKEYDIDIEGEINSPIVGLETDNEGNKYFSISFDPKGLVNIYGERTYILVDVNTGKTLFKTSYFKRNDGEKPPFYRYLEMKKGNITSLFIEETTQTKELGVPYKQGGYYPAGTYQLYNGRA
;
A
#
# COMPACT_ATOMS: atom_id res chain seq x y z
N MET A 1 -24.05 -19.67 53.02
CA MET A 1 -23.75 -19.50 51.57
C MET A 1 -22.27 -19.82 51.38
N ASN A 2 -21.94 -20.86 50.65
CA ASN A 2 -20.58 -21.39 50.63
C ASN A 2 -19.61 -20.44 49.94
N LYS A 3 -18.43 -20.19 50.57
CA LYS A 3 -17.34 -19.36 50.03
C LYS A 3 -16.91 -19.74 48.60
N ILE A 4 -17.12 -21.01 48.24
CA ILE A 4 -16.84 -21.58 46.90
C ILE A 4 -17.74 -20.98 45.84
N VAL A 5 -19.02 -20.73 46.11
CA VAL A 5 -19.99 -20.15 45.16
C VAL A 5 -19.62 -18.71 44.87
N LEU A 6 -19.14 -17.96 45.86
CA LEU A 6 -18.70 -16.57 45.68
C LEU A 6 -17.45 -16.45 44.79
N ILE A 7 -16.51 -17.40 44.93
CA ILE A 7 -15.28 -17.45 44.13
C ILE A 7 -15.61 -17.79 42.67
N ILE A 8 -16.54 -18.72 42.42
CA ILE A 8 -16.97 -19.07 41.05
C ILE A 8 -17.69 -17.87 40.38
N MET A 9 -18.52 -17.12 41.10
CA MET A 9 -19.12 -15.90 40.55
C MET A 9 -18.10 -14.82 40.24
N LEU A 10 -17.04 -14.68 41.02
CA LEU A 10 -15.94 -13.74 40.73
C LEU A 10 -15.11 -14.14 39.52
N PHE A 11 -14.95 -15.44 39.25
CA PHE A 11 -14.27 -15.91 38.03
C PHE A 11 -15.09 -15.78 36.75
N ILE A 12 -16.42 -15.90 36.85
CA ILE A 12 -17.31 -15.76 35.70
C ILE A 12 -17.46 -14.28 35.29
N SER A 13 -17.36 -13.33 36.24
CA SER A 13 -17.46 -11.89 35.95
C SER A 13 -16.25 -11.31 35.20
N ASN A 14 -15.12 -12.00 35.14
CA ASN A 14 -13.93 -11.53 34.46
C ASN A 14 -13.83 -11.94 32.96
N HIS A 15 -14.77 -12.75 32.43
CA HIS A 15 -14.70 -13.22 31.04
C HIS A 15 -15.73 -12.61 30.10
N LEU A 16 -16.55 -11.66 30.53
CA LEU A 16 -17.53 -10.98 29.69
C LEU A 16 -17.18 -9.51 29.45
N ILE A 17 -15.90 -9.21 29.14
CA ILE A 17 -15.65 -7.98 28.40
C ILE A 17 -16.01 -8.33 26.95
N SER A 18 -17.29 -8.12 26.63
CA SER A 18 -17.76 -8.22 25.26
C SER A 18 -16.97 -7.22 24.43
N GLN A 19 -16.15 -7.74 23.53
CA GLN A 19 -15.48 -6.87 22.57
C GLN A 19 -16.56 -6.27 21.66
N ILE A 20 -16.51 -4.94 21.49
CA ILE A 20 -17.49 -4.25 20.65
C ILE A 20 -17.48 -4.78 19.22
N THR A 21 -18.62 -4.73 18.57
CA THR A 21 -18.77 -5.08 17.15
C THR A 21 -18.27 -3.94 16.27
N ILE A 22 -17.98 -4.23 15.00
CA ILE A 22 -17.62 -3.18 14.03
C ILE A 22 -18.76 -2.15 13.88
N LYS A 23 -20.01 -2.57 13.95
CA LYS A 23 -21.19 -1.69 13.87
C LYS A 23 -21.23 -0.70 15.03
N GLU A 24 -21.01 -1.18 16.25
CA GLU A 24 -20.98 -0.32 17.45
C GLU A 24 -19.80 0.64 17.41
N PHE A 25 -18.62 0.20 16.91
CA PHE A 25 -17.47 1.04 16.73
C PHE A 25 -17.74 2.17 15.73
N VAL A 26 -18.30 1.85 14.54
CA VAL A 26 -18.63 2.84 13.50
C VAL A 26 -19.57 3.92 14.03
N GLN A 27 -20.57 3.57 14.86
CA GLN A 27 -21.49 4.55 15.46
C GLN A 27 -20.81 5.59 16.34
N LYS A 28 -19.59 5.33 16.80
CA LYS A 28 -18.78 6.24 17.62
C LYS A 28 -17.78 7.07 16.79
N THR A 29 -17.68 6.80 15.49
CA THR A 29 -16.77 7.52 14.58
C THR A 29 -17.50 8.63 13.84
N GLU A 30 -16.76 9.51 13.18
CA GLU A 30 -17.30 10.53 12.28
C GLU A 30 -17.92 9.94 11.00
N TYR A 31 -17.65 8.66 10.71
CA TYR A 31 -18.10 7.96 9.50
C TYR A 31 -19.53 7.39 9.63
N LYS A 32 -20.17 7.50 10.79
CA LYS A 32 -21.52 6.93 11.06
C LYS A 32 -22.59 7.38 10.08
N ASP A 33 -22.47 8.62 9.57
CA ASP A 33 -23.42 9.25 8.65
C ASP A 33 -22.94 9.26 7.20
N TRP A 34 -21.84 8.55 6.88
CA TRP A 34 -21.34 8.43 5.53
C TRP A 34 -22.14 7.38 4.75
N GLU A 35 -22.23 7.57 3.43
CA GLU A 35 -22.85 6.58 2.55
C GLU A 35 -22.00 5.30 2.50
N THR A 36 -22.65 4.14 2.47
CA THR A 36 -21.99 2.88 2.16
C THR A 36 -21.43 2.92 0.73
N GLU A 37 -20.18 2.53 0.52
CA GLU A 37 -19.57 2.45 -0.81
C GLU A 37 -20.22 1.27 -1.59
N PRO A 38 -20.97 1.52 -2.68
CA PRO A 38 -21.76 0.48 -3.34
C PRO A 38 -20.91 -0.54 -4.11
N SER A 39 -19.66 -0.21 -4.40
CA SER A 39 -18.72 -1.09 -5.10
C SER A 39 -18.20 -2.24 -4.23
N TYR A 40 -18.45 -2.20 -2.93
CA TYR A 40 -18.00 -3.18 -1.96
C TYR A 40 -19.15 -3.66 -1.09
N SER A 41 -19.12 -4.95 -0.71
CA SER A 41 -20.06 -5.51 0.24
C SER A 41 -19.50 -5.41 1.66
N ASN A 42 -20.27 -4.82 2.57
CA ASN A 42 -19.94 -4.85 3.99
C ASN A 42 -20.06 -6.28 4.52
N THR A 43 -19.12 -6.69 5.35
CA THR A 43 -19.06 -8.00 6.00
C THR A 43 -19.05 -7.85 7.53
N GLU A 44 -18.87 -8.94 8.27
CA GLU A 44 -18.64 -8.88 9.72
C GLU A 44 -17.25 -8.30 10.08
N GLU A 45 -16.35 -8.25 9.09
CA GLU A 45 -14.94 -7.86 9.29
C GLU A 45 -14.57 -6.55 8.62
N ASP A 46 -15.22 -6.19 7.50
CA ASP A 46 -14.90 -5.00 6.71
C ASP A 46 -16.15 -4.19 6.38
N TRP A 47 -16.07 -2.89 6.60
CA TRP A 47 -17.10 -1.92 6.23
C TRP A 47 -16.49 -0.82 5.38
N TYR A 48 -17.22 -0.41 4.33
CA TYR A 48 -16.76 0.55 3.33
C TYR A 48 -17.72 1.71 3.23
N PHE A 49 -17.19 2.92 3.31
CA PHE A 49 -17.94 4.17 3.25
C PHE A 49 -17.35 5.11 2.22
N LYS A 50 -18.18 6.03 1.74
CA LYS A 50 -17.77 7.14 0.89
C LYS A 50 -18.46 8.43 1.27
N LYS A 51 -17.76 9.54 1.03
CA LYS A 51 -18.31 10.88 1.06
C LYS A 51 -17.45 11.76 0.17
N ASP A 52 -18.06 12.42 -0.82
CA ASP A 52 -17.35 13.19 -1.83
C ASP A 52 -16.23 12.36 -2.50
N ASN A 53 -14.99 12.87 -2.49
CA ASN A 53 -13.82 12.19 -3.02
C ASN A 53 -13.09 11.31 -1.99
N LYS A 54 -13.69 11.09 -0.82
CA LYS A 54 -13.10 10.26 0.23
C LYS A 54 -13.76 8.90 0.27
N ARG A 55 -12.94 7.88 0.48
CA ARG A 55 -13.34 6.51 0.79
C ARG A 55 -12.71 6.09 2.09
N VAL A 56 -13.47 5.34 2.88
CA VAL A 56 -13.03 4.81 4.16
C VAL A 56 -13.31 3.32 4.20
N ARG A 57 -12.29 2.56 4.56
CA ARG A 57 -12.42 1.16 4.96
C ARG A 57 -12.22 1.07 6.46
N ILE A 58 -13.12 0.40 7.14
CA ILE A 58 -12.99 0.04 8.55
C ILE A 58 -12.92 -1.47 8.64
N SER A 59 -11.79 -2.00 9.12
CA SER A 59 -11.54 -3.43 9.24
C SER A 59 -11.45 -3.86 10.69
N LYS A 60 -12.11 -4.98 11.02
CA LYS A 60 -12.04 -5.62 12.34
C LYS A 60 -10.99 -6.72 12.34
N PHE A 61 -9.99 -6.58 13.19
CA PHE A 61 -9.00 -7.61 13.49
C PHE A 61 -9.24 -8.22 14.89
N SER A 62 -8.41 -9.19 15.30
CA SER A 62 -8.52 -9.82 16.63
C SER A 62 -8.56 -8.82 17.76
N ASP A 63 -7.65 -7.84 17.76
CA ASP A 63 -7.42 -6.92 18.88
C ASP A 63 -7.65 -5.44 18.52
N THR A 64 -7.86 -5.13 17.24
CA THR A 64 -7.98 -3.74 16.76
C THR A 64 -9.08 -3.56 15.74
N PHE A 65 -9.57 -2.31 15.63
CA PHE A 65 -10.21 -1.77 14.44
C PHE A 65 -9.21 -0.91 13.69
N GLN A 66 -9.09 -1.09 12.39
CA GLN A 66 -8.27 -0.25 11.52
C GLN A 66 -9.18 0.62 10.66
N ILE A 67 -8.80 1.88 10.49
CA ILE A 67 -9.44 2.82 9.60
C ILE A 67 -8.40 3.23 8.55
N GLU A 68 -8.75 3.08 7.29
CA GLU A 68 -8.00 3.52 6.12
C GLU A 68 -8.85 4.55 5.38
N GLU A 69 -8.44 5.82 5.42
CA GLU A 69 -9.09 6.88 4.66
C GLU A 69 -8.24 7.21 3.44
N THR A 70 -8.80 7.04 2.25
CA THR A 70 -8.18 7.33 0.97
C THR A 70 -8.91 8.47 0.26
N ASN A 71 -8.19 9.21 -0.58
CA ASN A 71 -8.78 10.17 -1.50
C ASN A 71 -8.79 9.55 -2.90
N THR A 72 -9.95 9.56 -3.58
CA THR A 72 -10.07 8.97 -4.93
C THR A 72 -9.33 9.74 -6.01
N LEU A 73 -8.90 10.97 -5.72
CA LEU A 73 -8.17 11.83 -6.66
C LEU A 73 -6.65 11.84 -6.43
N THR A 74 -6.19 11.28 -5.30
CA THR A 74 -4.77 11.29 -4.94
C THR A 74 -4.38 9.99 -4.25
N PRO A 75 -3.11 9.56 -4.31
CA PRO A 75 -2.64 8.32 -3.69
C PRO A 75 -2.29 8.45 -2.20
N TRP A 76 -2.74 9.53 -1.56
CA TRP A 76 -2.51 9.74 -0.13
C TRP A 76 -3.55 9.00 0.69
N GLU A 77 -3.08 8.31 1.73
CA GLU A 77 -3.89 7.54 2.65
C GLU A 77 -3.57 7.92 4.08
N CYS A 78 -4.60 8.09 4.90
CA CYS A 78 -4.47 8.21 6.35
C CYS A 78 -4.85 6.88 7.00
N PHE A 79 -4.11 6.49 8.01
CA PHE A 79 -4.26 5.22 8.70
C PHE A 79 -4.39 5.43 10.22
N TRP A 80 -5.38 4.77 10.82
CA TRP A 80 -5.57 4.73 12.27
C TRP A 80 -5.88 3.30 12.70
N SER A 81 -5.42 2.94 13.91
CA SER A 81 -5.79 1.68 14.54
C SER A 81 -6.20 1.93 15.98
N TYR A 82 -7.31 1.35 16.39
CA TYR A 82 -7.91 1.49 17.71
C TYR A 82 -7.97 0.14 18.39
N SER A 83 -7.67 0.08 19.69
CA SER A 83 -7.85 -1.12 20.50
C SER A 83 -9.32 -1.50 20.58
N ARG A 84 -9.68 -2.75 20.29
CA ARG A 84 -11.06 -3.23 20.45
C ARG A 84 -11.50 -3.33 21.92
N LYS A 85 -10.54 -3.46 22.84
CA LYS A 85 -10.81 -3.57 24.27
C LYS A 85 -11.06 -2.22 24.92
N THR A 86 -10.28 -1.21 24.56
CA THR A 86 -10.30 0.10 25.23
C THR A 86 -10.81 1.23 24.34
N GLU A 87 -10.97 0.96 23.05
CA GLU A 87 -11.33 1.94 22.00
C GLU A 87 -10.32 3.11 21.90
N ILE A 88 -9.16 2.98 22.52
CA ILE A 88 -8.10 3.97 22.47
C ILE A 88 -7.31 3.80 21.17
N LEU A 89 -6.92 4.94 20.57
CA LEU A 89 -6.01 4.97 19.42
C LEU A 89 -4.67 4.32 19.81
N VAL A 90 -4.22 3.32 19.07
CA VAL A 90 -2.95 2.61 19.30
C VAL A 90 -1.92 2.86 18.21
N LEU A 91 -2.36 3.33 17.03
CA LEU A 91 -1.48 3.65 15.91
C LEU A 91 -2.11 4.69 15.00
N LYS A 92 -1.31 5.65 14.51
CA LYS A 92 -1.68 6.52 13.39
C LYS A 92 -0.49 6.76 12.48
N GLY A 93 -0.76 6.96 11.20
CA GLY A 93 0.25 7.24 10.18
C GLY A 93 -0.35 7.67 8.86
N GLN A 94 0.51 7.87 7.87
CA GLN A 94 0.13 8.21 6.51
C GLN A 94 0.94 7.39 5.52
N ASN A 95 0.34 7.09 4.37
CA ASN A 95 0.99 6.46 3.23
C ASN A 95 0.88 7.35 2.00
N PHE A 96 1.87 7.23 1.11
CA PHE A 96 1.80 7.63 -0.28
C PHE A 96 1.79 6.34 -1.11
N TYR A 97 0.68 6.01 -1.76
CA TYR A 97 0.37 4.63 -2.16
C TYR A 97 0.48 3.70 -0.94
N ASN A 98 1.33 2.66 -1.01
CA ASN A 98 1.59 1.76 0.13
C ASN A 98 2.92 2.08 0.83
N ILE A 99 3.51 3.26 0.60
CA ILE A 99 4.79 3.67 1.19
C ILE A 99 4.51 4.49 2.44
N PRO A 100 4.92 4.03 3.63
CA PRO A 100 4.80 4.82 4.86
C PRO A 100 5.61 6.12 4.75
N ILE A 101 5.00 7.23 5.13
CA ILE A 101 5.59 8.57 5.11
C ILE A 101 5.33 9.32 6.41
N GLY A 102 6.09 10.39 6.63
CA GLY A 102 5.93 11.21 7.81
C GLY A 102 6.14 10.42 9.10
N LYS A 103 5.50 10.88 10.15
CA LYS A 103 5.58 10.27 11.47
C LYS A 103 4.47 9.26 11.71
N TRP A 104 4.86 8.03 11.99
CA TRP A 104 3.97 6.99 12.51
C TRP A 104 4.09 6.94 14.03
N VAL A 105 2.95 7.11 14.71
CA VAL A 105 2.90 7.25 16.17
C VAL A 105 2.17 6.06 16.77
N TYR A 106 2.84 5.34 17.65
CA TYR A 106 2.31 4.21 18.41
C TYR A 106 1.96 4.67 19.83
N TYR A 107 0.82 4.26 20.33
CA TYR A 107 0.34 4.60 21.66
C TYR A 107 0.22 3.36 22.54
N ASP A 108 0.31 3.58 23.86
CA ASP A 108 0.02 2.55 24.86
C ASP A 108 -1.50 2.47 25.15
N GLU A 109 -1.89 1.52 26.02
CA GLU A 109 -3.29 1.32 26.41
C GLU A 109 -3.91 2.52 27.18
N MET A 110 -3.11 3.49 27.58
CA MET A 110 -3.55 4.74 28.22
C MET A 110 -3.56 5.93 27.24
N GLY A 111 -3.29 5.70 25.96
CA GLY A 111 -3.23 6.74 24.94
C GLY A 111 -1.95 7.60 24.98
N ARG A 112 -0.91 7.20 25.72
CA ARG A 112 0.37 7.92 25.77
C ARG A 112 1.27 7.40 24.64
N ILE A 113 2.09 8.30 24.07
CA ILE A 113 3.03 7.92 23.01
C ILE A 113 4.03 6.88 23.56
N LYS A 114 4.01 5.70 22.96
CA LYS A 114 4.93 4.59 23.23
C LYS A 114 6.15 4.62 22.32
N LYS A 115 5.95 4.99 21.05
CA LYS A 115 6.99 5.00 20.01
C LYS A 115 6.59 5.93 18.88
N GLU A 116 7.56 6.62 18.30
CA GLU A 116 7.42 7.31 17.02
C GLU A 116 8.44 6.77 16.02
N ILE A 117 8.02 6.59 14.78
CA ILE A 117 8.90 6.29 13.65
C ILE A 117 8.72 7.41 12.63
N ASP A 118 9.81 8.09 12.30
CA ASP A 118 9.84 9.11 11.27
C ASP A 118 10.32 8.46 9.96
N TYR A 119 9.38 8.10 9.09
CA TYR A 119 9.70 7.43 7.83
C TYR A 119 10.36 8.36 6.81
N ASP A 120 10.16 9.68 6.90
CA ASP A 120 10.84 10.63 6.02
C ASP A 120 12.35 10.61 6.22
N LYS A 121 12.82 10.27 7.45
CA LYS A 121 14.24 10.06 7.70
C LYS A 121 14.80 8.77 7.11
N SER A 122 13.93 7.86 6.73
CA SER A 122 14.32 6.59 6.09
C SER A 122 14.66 6.76 4.61
N TYR A 123 14.31 7.90 4.02
CA TYR A 123 14.51 8.23 2.62
C TYR A 123 15.25 9.57 2.52
N LYS A 124 16.52 9.56 2.11
CA LYS A 124 17.27 10.82 1.87
C LYS A 124 16.72 11.60 0.68
N PHE A 125 16.16 10.88 -0.29
CA PHE A 125 15.42 11.41 -1.41
C PHE A 125 13.92 11.27 -1.08
N SER A 126 13.27 12.38 -0.77
CA SER A 126 11.89 12.41 -0.26
C SER A 126 10.86 12.05 -1.34
N ILE A 127 9.64 11.69 -0.90
CA ILE A 127 8.49 11.49 -1.81
C ILE A 127 8.20 12.75 -2.63
N LYS A 128 8.33 13.93 -2.06
CA LYS A 128 8.15 15.19 -2.80
C LYS A 128 9.17 15.32 -3.94
N GLU A 129 10.43 15.06 -3.67
CA GLU A 129 11.47 15.07 -4.71
C GLU A 129 11.24 13.97 -5.76
N LEU A 130 10.70 12.80 -5.36
CA LEU A 130 10.30 11.75 -6.31
C LEU A 130 9.19 12.25 -7.25
N ILE A 131 8.14 12.88 -6.71
CA ILE A 131 7.05 13.46 -7.49
C ILE A 131 7.58 14.47 -8.52
N GLU A 132 8.41 15.41 -8.07
CA GLU A 132 9.02 16.44 -8.93
C GLU A 132 9.92 15.81 -10.02
N LYS A 133 10.73 14.82 -9.66
CA LYS A 133 11.59 14.09 -10.60
C LYS A 133 10.79 13.38 -11.68
N ILE A 134 9.80 12.60 -11.30
CA ILE A 134 8.99 11.81 -12.25
C ILE A 134 8.21 12.75 -13.17
N LYS A 135 7.66 13.83 -12.63
CA LYS A 135 6.99 14.86 -13.43
C LYS A 135 7.94 15.51 -14.43
N LYS A 136 9.14 15.89 -14.00
CA LYS A 136 10.13 16.57 -14.83
C LYS A 136 10.73 15.67 -15.92
N GLU A 137 11.11 14.44 -15.58
CA GLU A 137 11.86 13.56 -16.48
C GLU A 137 10.97 12.75 -17.43
N TYR A 138 9.74 12.44 -16.99
CA TYR A 138 8.83 11.56 -17.72
C TYR A 138 7.50 12.21 -18.06
N ASP A 139 7.24 13.43 -17.54
CA ASP A 139 5.98 14.17 -17.67
C ASP A 139 4.77 13.35 -17.15
N ILE A 140 4.99 12.54 -16.09
CA ILE A 140 3.97 11.73 -15.42
C ILE A 140 3.64 12.36 -14.08
N ASP A 141 2.34 12.55 -13.84
CA ASP A 141 1.82 12.98 -12.54
C ASP A 141 1.50 11.74 -11.70
N ILE A 142 2.38 11.44 -10.72
CA ILE A 142 2.18 10.30 -9.82
C ILE A 142 1.27 10.64 -8.62
N GLU A 143 0.79 11.88 -8.50
CA GLU A 143 -0.25 12.25 -7.53
C GLU A 143 -1.66 12.22 -8.14
N GLY A 144 -1.77 12.23 -9.46
CA GLY A 144 -3.04 12.24 -10.17
C GLY A 144 -3.43 10.87 -10.72
N GLU A 145 -4.66 10.77 -11.22
CA GLU A 145 -5.18 9.53 -11.84
C GLU A 145 -4.69 9.28 -13.27
N ILE A 146 -4.04 10.28 -13.90
CA ILE A 146 -3.63 10.19 -15.31
C ILE A 146 -2.53 9.15 -15.45
N ASN A 147 -2.73 8.21 -16.39
CA ASN A 147 -1.84 7.09 -16.73
C ASN A 147 -1.72 6.00 -15.66
N SER A 148 -2.62 5.95 -14.70
CA SER A 148 -2.69 4.90 -13.65
C SER A 148 -1.31 4.50 -13.11
N PRO A 149 -0.52 5.46 -12.58
CA PRO A 149 0.79 5.12 -12.05
C PRO A 149 0.64 4.19 -10.84
N ILE A 150 1.62 3.31 -10.66
CA ILE A 150 1.78 2.49 -9.48
C ILE A 150 3.14 2.85 -8.90
N VAL A 151 3.17 3.27 -7.65
CA VAL A 151 4.42 3.57 -6.93
C VAL A 151 4.56 2.59 -5.78
N GLY A 152 5.75 2.05 -5.61
CA GLY A 152 6.06 1.08 -4.55
C GLY A 152 7.45 1.30 -3.97
N LEU A 153 7.72 0.56 -2.90
CA LEU A 153 9.03 0.49 -2.26
C LEU A 153 9.54 -0.94 -2.36
N GLU A 154 10.61 -1.11 -3.12
CA GLU A 154 11.30 -2.39 -3.25
C GLU A 154 12.47 -2.47 -2.26
N THR A 155 12.79 -3.68 -1.81
CA THR A 155 13.93 -3.92 -0.92
C THR A 155 14.71 -5.12 -1.43
N ASP A 156 16.02 -4.97 -1.60
CA ASP A 156 16.89 -6.09 -1.97
C ASP A 156 17.32 -6.93 -0.76
N ASN A 157 18.01 -8.04 -1.01
CA ASN A 157 18.46 -8.96 0.03
C ASN A 157 19.51 -8.35 0.99
N GLU A 158 20.10 -7.22 0.61
CA GLU A 158 21.08 -6.48 1.42
C GLU A 158 20.39 -5.40 2.28
N GLY A 159 19.05 -5.24 2.14
CA GLY A 159 18.25 -4.23 2.83
C GLY A 159 18.27 -2.85 2.17
N ASN A 160 18.86 -2.71 0.98
CA ASN A 160 18.80 -1.47 0.23
C ASN A 160 17.39 -1.26 -0.30
N LYS A 161 16.90 -0.02 -0.21
CA LYS A 161 15.55 0.36 -0.62
C LYS A 161 15.56 1.16 -1.90
N TYR A 162 14.48 1.01 -2.67
CA TYR A 162 14.30 1.65 -3.97
C TYR A 162 12.85 2.03 -4.17
N PHE A 163 12.58 3.23 -4.69
CA PHE A 163 11.27 3.54 -5.22
C PHE A 163 11.08 2.88 -6.57
N SER A 164 10.00 2.14 -6.74
CA SER A 164 9.57 1.58 -8.01
C SER A 164 8.38 2.37 -8.55
N ILE A 165 8.44 2.79 -9.80
CA ILE A 165 7.38 3.52 -10.46
C ILE A 165 7.03 2.79 -11.75
N SER A 166 5.74 2.49 -11.93
CA SER A 166 5.23 1.86 -13.13
C SER A 166 4.04 2.64 -13.68
N PHE A 167 4.04 2.96 -14.95
CA PHE A 167 2.99 3.73 -15.60
C PHE A 167 2.79 3.29 -17.05
N ASP A 168 1.59 3.57 -17.57
CA ASP A 168 1.26 3.30 -18.97
C ASP A 168 1.92 4.35 -19.89
N PRO A 169 2.48 3.95 -21.06
CA PRO A 169 3.08 4.90 -22.00
C PRO A 169 2.07 5.96 -22.46
N LYS A 170 2.52 7.21 -22.60
CA LYS A 170 1.67 8.30 -23.09
C LYS A 170 1.27 8.11 -24.57
N GLY A 171 0.03 8.49 -24.87
CA GLY A 171 -0.45 8.61 -26.25
C GLY A 171 -0.76 7.28 -26.95
N LEU A 172 -0.57 6.16 -26.31
CA LEU A 172 -0.93 4.85 -26.84
C LEU A 172 -2.22 4.35 -26.18
N VAL A 173 -3.18 3.90 -27.00
CA VAL A 173 -4.23 3.02 -26.48
C VAL A 173 -3.53 1.72 -26.12
N ASN A 174 -3.33 1.51 -24.81
CA ASN A 174 -2.50 0.41 -24.30
C ASN A 174 -3.26 -0.92 -24.33
N ILE A 175 -3.64 -1.36 -25.54
CA ILE A 175 -4.37 -2.61 -25.78
C ILE A 175 -3.55 -3.85 -25.39
N TYR A 176 -2.23 -3.74 -25.38
CA TYR A 176 -1.31 -4.84 -25.06
C TYR A 176 -0.88 -4.87 -23.59
N GLY A 177 -1.25 -3.86 -22.80
CA GLY A 177 -0.90 -3.81 -21.38
C GLY A 177 0.60 -3.57 -21.11
N GLU A 178 1.34 -2.97 -22.06
CA GLU A 178 2.73 -2.56 -21.84
C GLU A 178 2.81 -1.45 -20.80
N ARG A 179 3.78 -1.54 -19.91
CA ARG A 179 4.07 -0.50 -18.91
C ARG A 179 5.55 -0.15 -18.93
N THR A 180 5.86 1.12 -18.68
CA THR A 180 7.21 1.55 -18.31
C THR A 180 7.42 1.32 -16.82
N TYR A 181 8.57 0.75 -16.46
CA TYR A 181 9.03 0.58 -15.07
C TYR A 181 10.32 1.37 -14.85
N ILE A 182 10.38 2.09 -13.73
CA ILE A 182 11.53 2.88 -13.31
C ILE A 182 11.87 2.50 -11.89
N LEU A 183 13.17 2.33 -11.59
CA LEU A 183 13.69 2.10 -10.26
C LEU A 183 14.58 3.28 -9.86
N VAL A 184 14.29 3.90 -8.72
CA VAL A 184 14.99 5.08 -8.21
C VAL A 184 15.59 4.76 -6.84
N ASP A 185 16.85 5.08 -6.63
CA ASP A 185 17.52 4.93 -5.34
C ASP A 185 16.97 5.92 -4.31
N VAL A 186 16.53 5.42 -3.15
CA VAL A 186 15.89 6.24 -2.10
C VAL A 186 16.87 7.18 -1.38
N ASN A 187 18.18 7.06 -1.58
CA ASN A 187 19.17 7.90 -0.94
C ASN A 187 19.67 9.02 -1.84
N THR A 188 19.73 8.76 -3.15
CA THR A 188 20.37 9.66 -4.12
C THR A 188 19.40 10.25 -5.14
N GLY A 189 18.19 9.68 -5.26
CA GLY A 189 17.25 10.02 -6.32
C GLY A 189 17.71 9.61 -7.73
N LYS A 190 18.81 8.85 -7.86
CA LYS A 190 19.30 8.40 -9.16
C LYS A 190 18.42 7.30 -9.73
N THR A 191 18.03 7.43 -10.98
CA THR A 191 17.40 6.33 -11.73
C THR A 191 18.44 5.23 -11.98
N LEU A 192 18.20 4.04 -11.42
CA LEU A 192 19.11 2.91 -11.50
C LEU A 192 18.74 1.93 -12.61
N PHE A 193 17.45 1.86 -12.94
CA PHE A 193 16.94 0.93 -13.93
C PHE A 193 15.67 1.49 -14.58
N LYS A 194 15.53 1.29 -15.90
CA LYS A 194 14.34 1.61 -16.67
C LYS A 194 14.10 0.49 -17.69
N THR A 195 12.87 0.02 -17.80
CA THR A 195 12.50 -1.02 -18.75
C THR A 195 11.02 -0.95 -19.08
N SER A 196 10.62 -1.53 -20.19
CA SER A 196 9.22 -1.85 -20.48
C SER A 196 8.93 -3.31 -20.10
N TYR A 197 7.69 -3.60 -19.75
CA TYR A 197 7.19 -4.94 -19.49
C TYR A 197 5.69 -5.03 -19.79
N PHE A 198 5.19 -6.24 -20.01
CA PHE A 198 3.77 -6.49 -20.27
C PHE A 198 3.09 -7.03 -19.01
N LYS A 199 1.92 -6.47 -18.66
CA LYS A 199 1.13 -6.88 -17.48
C LYS A 199 0.74 -8.38 -17.49
N ARG A 200 0.70 -9.00 -18.66
CA ARG A 200 0.19 -10.38 -18.88
C ARG A 200 1.22 -11.32 -19.48
N ASN A 201 2.50 -11.09 -19.24
CA ASN A 201 3.53 -11.98 -19.73
C ASN A 201 3.94 -12.99 -18.63
N ASP A 202 3.28 -14.14 -18.60
CA ASP A 202 3.46 -15.17 -17.57
C ASP A 202 4.86 -15.84 -17.57
N GLY A 203 5.69 -15.53 -18.56
CA GLY A 203 7.06 -16.06 -18.66
C GLY A 203 8.16 -15.06 -18.36
N GLU A 204 7.84 -13.78 -18.20
CA GLU A 204 8.83 -12.72 -17.98
C GLU A 204 9.04 -12.46 -16.49
N LYS A 205 10.31 -12.40 -16.06
CA LYS A 205 10.62 -12.04 -14.69
C LYS A 205 10.16 -10.60 -14.39
N PRO A 206 9.58 -10.35 -13.20
CA PRO A 206 9.24 -9.00 -12.78
C PRO A 206 10.42 -8.03 -12.91
N PRO A 207 10.19 -6.76 -13.27
CA PRO A 207 11.25 -5.80 -13.55
C PRO A 207 12.29 -5.66 -12.42
N PHE A 208 11.87 -5.68 -11.16
CA PHE A 208 12.79 -5.61 -10.02
C PHE A 208 13.76 -6.80 -9.95
N TYR A 209 13.28 -8.02 -10.22
CA TYR A 209 14.15 -9.21 -10.27
C TYR A 209 15.16 -9.13 -11.43
N ARG A 210 14.77 -8.57 -12.57
CA ARG A 210 15.69 -8.31 -13.69
C ARG A 210 16.80 -7.34 -13.31
N TYR A 211 16.46 -6.27 -12.57
CA TYR A 211 17.45 -5.36 -12.00
C TYR A 211 18.41 -6.08 -11.04
N LEU A 212 17.91 -6.92 -10.14
CA LEU A 212 18.75 -7.66 -9.19
C LEU A 212 19.71 -8.63 -9.89
N GLU A 213 19.29 -9.28 -10.97
CA GLU A 213 20.15 -10.14 -11.79
C GLU A 213 21.24 -9.31 -12.51
N MET A 214 20.88 -8.17 -13.06
CA MET A 214 21.85 -7.24 -13.65
C MET A 214 22.88 -6.77 -12.60
N LYS A 215 22.42 -6.38 -11.39
CA LYS A 215 23.29 -5.98 -10.27
C LYS A 215 24.28 -7.08 -9.88
N LYS A 216 23.88 -8.36 -9.95
CA LYS A 216 24.75 -9.51 -9.66
C LYS A 216 25.76 -9.84 -10.78
N GLY A 217 25.81 -9.06 -11.85
CA GLY A 217 26.68 -9.32 -12.99
C GLY A 217 26.25 -10.51 -13.88
N ASN A 218 25.05 -11.02 -13.69
CA ASN A 218 24.50 -12.15 -14.44
C ASN A 218 23.90 -11.74 -15.79
N ILE A 219 23.89 -10.47 -16.13
CA ILE A 219 23.51 -9.95 -17.46
C ILE A 219 24.58 -8.95 -17.87
N THR A 220 25.50 -9.42 -18.69
CA THR A 220 26.44 -8.56 -19.40
C THR A 220 25.64 -7.74 -20.42
N SER A 221 25.60 -6.41 -20.21
CA SER A 221 25.14 -5.38 -21.17
C SER A 221 23.71 -5.52 -21.72
N LEU A 222 22.79 -4.79 -21.11
CA LEU A 222 21.64 -4.20 -21.82
C LEU A 222 21.53 -2.72 -21.43
N PHE A 223 22.59 -1.95 -21.64
CA PHE A 223 22.46 -0.53 -21.93
C PHE A 223 22.02 -0.41 -23.38
N ILE A 224 20.72 -0.32 -23.62
CA ILE A 224 20.23 0.21 -24.89
C ILE A 224 20.32 1.73 -24.74
N GLU A 225 21.40 2.31 -25.25
CA GLU A 225 21.37 3.69 -25.72
C GLU A 225 20.16 3.82 -26.67
N GLU A 226 19.39 4.90 -26.51
CA GLU A 226 18.32 5.27 -27.43
C GLU A 226 18.88 5.40 -28.84
N THR A 227 18.83 4.35 -29.60
CA THR A 227 18.88 4.44 -31.05
C THR A 227 17.45 4.30 -31.57
N THR A 228 16.90 5.44 -31.98
CA THR A 228 15.74 5.57 -32.85
C THR A 228 15.86 4.59 -34.03
N GLN A 229 15.18 3.46 -33.95
CA GLN A 229 14.80 2.70 -35.13
C GLN A 229 13.50 1.95 -34.87
N THR A 230 12.42 2.49 -35.46
CA THR A 230 11.19 1.79 -35.75
C THR A 230 11.49 0.52 -36.54
N LYS A 231 11.23 -0.65 -35.95
CA LYS A 231 11.09 -1.90 -36.69
C LYS A 231 9.77 -2.53 -36.33
N GLU A 232 8.87 -2.56 -37.30
CA GLU A 232 7.68 -3.42 -37.32
C GLU A 232 8.13 -4.88 -37.21
N LEU A 233 7.65 -5.57 -36.18
CA LEU A 233 7.72 -7.02 -36.10
C LEU A 233 6.36 -7.54 -35.63
N GLY A 234 5.61 -8.09 -36.57
CA GLY A 234 4.43 -8.88 -36.28
C GLY A 234 4.81 -10.20 -35.60
N VAL A 235 4.16 -10.51 -34.48
CA VAL A 235 4.25 -11.79 -33.78
C VAL A 235 2.85 -12.29 -33.46
N PRO A 236 2.54 -13.58 -33.68
CA PRO A 236 1.19 -14.13 -33.57
C PRO A 236 0.77 -14.37 -32.12
N TYR A 237 -0.51 -14.14 -31.90
CA TYR A 237 -1.27 -14.23 -30.67
C TYR A 237 -1.48 -15.69 -30.21
N LYS A 238 -1.30 -15.98 -28.92
CA LYS A 238 -1.94 -17.12 -28.24
C LYS A 238 -2.69 -16.64 -27.00
N GLN A 239 -3.96 -17.01 -26.98
CA GLN A 239 -4.95 -16.69 -25.95
C GLN A 239 -4.80 -17.58 -24.70
N GLY A 240 -5.01 -17.03 -23.49
CA GLY A 240 -5.46 -17.78 -22.31
C GLY A 240 -4.98 -17.27 -20.96
N GLY A 241 -5.92 -17.04 -20.05
CA GLY A 241 -5.73 -17.08 -18.61
C GLY A 241 -5.98 -15.77 -17.83
N TYR A 242 -7.10 -15.76 -17.11
CA TYR A 242 -7.51 -14.72 -16.16
C TYR A 242 -6.89 -15.00 -14.78
N TYR A 243 -6.24 -14.00 -14.15
CA TYR A 243 -5.94 -14.03 -12.73
C TYR A 243 -6.54 -12.82 -12.03
N PRO A 244 -7.19 -13.00 -10.86
CA PRO A 244 -7.78 -11.90 -10.11
C PRO A 244 -6.70 -11.05 -9.43
N ALA A 245 -7.04 -9.77 -9.21
CA ALA A 245 -6.20 -8.78 -8.54
C ALA A 245 -5.67 -9.30 -7.21
N GLY A 246 -4.37 -9.14 -7.00
CA GLY A 246 -3.64 -9.71 -5.87
C GLY A 246 -4.08 -9.15 -4.53
N THR A 247 -4.44 -10.05 -3.65
CA THR A 247 -4.52 -9.84 -2.21
C THR A 247 -3.12 -9.61 -1.66
N TYR A 248 -2.84 -8.39 -1.21
CA TYR A 248 -1.61 -8.11 -0.45
C TYR A 248 -1.79 -8.61 0.98
N GLN A 249 -1.05 -9.65 1.36
CA GLN A 249 -0.91 -10.03 2.76
C GLN A 249 0.01 -9.04 3.46
N LEU A 250 -0.55 -8.32 4.43
CA LEU A 250 0.24 -7.55 5.38
C LEU A 250 1.08 -8.51 6.23
N TYR A 251 2.38 -8.32 6.20
CA TYR A 251 3.33 -9.05 7.03
C TYR A 251 3.09 -8.68 8.50
N ASN A 252 2.52 -9.59 9.25
CA ASN A 252 2.50 -9.53 10.72
C ASN A 252 3.91 -9.84 11.22
N GLY A 253 4.71 -8.80 11.44
CA GLY A 253 5.98 -8.89 12.15
C GLY A 253 5.72 -9.28 13.61
N ARG A 254 5.95 -10.53 13.98
CA ARG A 254 6.18 -10.94 15.37
C ARG A 254 7.60 -10.53 15.72
N ALA A 255 7.74 -9.78 16.77
CA ALA A 255 8.90 -9.71 17.63
C ALA A 255 8.41 -9.79 19.07
#